data_43dab4911ff4d3e1991c9f6361f32256
#
_entry.id   43dab4911ff4d3e1991c9f6361f32256
#
_cell.length_a   1.000
_cell.length_b   1.000
_cell.length_c   1.000
_cell.angle_alpha   90.00
_cell.angle_beta   90.00
_cell.angle_gamma   90.00
#
_symmetry.space_group_name_H-M   'P 1'
#
loop_
_entity.id
_entity.type
_entity.pdbx_description
1 polymer ?
#
loop_
_entity_poly.entity_id
_entity_poly.type
_entity_poly.pdbx_seq_one_letter_code
_entity_poly.pdbx_strand_id
1 'polypeptide(L)'
;RDSLIIADLVRFGRCKASNVPQDKILALRELCRSRAYLVDMAADLKRKLIALLDRIFPEYESLFDSVFSKASIAVLSKYSTPQKVKNANLRKLTDILMESSNGHFGEWKAHQLKEAACSSFGIDDSGGVYSTLLGMFLEQILSLTAQADSLEKQISVFFQEFNNPLTSIPGVGT
;
A
#
# COMPACT_ATOMS: atom_id res chain seq x y z
N ARG A 1 14.85 40.56 7.10
CA ARG A 1 14.89 40.61 8.57
C ARG A 1 15.60 39.37 9.11
N ASP A 2 15.28 38.16 8.65
CA ASP A 2 15.89 36.92 9.10
C ASP A 2 17.35 36.75 8.72
N SER A 3 17.72 37.22 7.53
CA SER A 3 19.13 37.22 7.05
C SER A 3 20.08 38.06 7.92
N LEU A 4 19.62 39.18 8.44
CA LEU A 4 20.37 39.99 9.38
C LEU A 4 20.56 39.30 10.75
N ILE A 5 19.50 38.65 11.25
CA ILE A 5 19.58 37.87 12.49
C ILE A 5 20.55 36.72 12.34
N ILE A 6 20.52 35.99 11.22
CA ILE A 6 21.46 34.91 10.91
C ILE A 6 22.91 35.44 10.85
N ALA A 7 23.13 36.57 10.16
CA ALA A 7 24.43 37.20 10.06
C ALA A 7 24.99 37.59 11.44
N ASP A 8 24.17 38.18 12.33
CA ASP A 8 24.55 38.56 13.67
C ASP A 8 24.85 37.31 14.54
N LEU A 9 24.06 36.24 14.45
CA LEU A 9 24.33 34.99 15.14
C LEU A 9 25.68 34.39 14.74
N VAL A 10 26.01 34.39 13.46
CA VAL A 10 27.30 33.93 12.94
C VAL A 10 28.44 34.84 13.42
N ARG A 11 28.28 36.17 13.31
CA ARG A 11 29.28 37.16 13.71
C ARG A 11 29.64 37.09 15.19
N PHE A 12 28.65 36.83 16.05
CA PHE A 12 28.87 36.73 17.49
C PHE A 12 29.24 35.32 17.97
N GLY A 13 29.52 34.35 17.06
CA GLY A 13 29.90 32.98 17.41
C GLY A 13 28.82 32.21 18.17
N ARG A 14 27.57 32.65 18.12
CA ARG A 14 26.43 32.01 18.78
C ARG A 14 25.83 30.83 18.00
N CYS A 15 26.37 30.55 16.82
CA CYS A 15 26.01 29.38 16.03
C CYS A 15 26.95 28.23 16.34
N LYS A 16 26.39 27.08 16.73
CA LYS A 16 27.16 25.85 16.70
C LYS A 16 27.26 25.40 15.23
N ALA A 17 28.49 25.07 14.78
CA ALA A 17 28.67 24.47 13.47
C ALA A 17 27.81 23.19 13.40
N SER A 18 26.88 23.14 12.46
CA SER A 18 26.15 21.91 12.18
C SER A 18 27.11 20.95 11.47
N ASN A 19 27.21 19.72 11.93
CA ASN A 19 27.93 18.68 11.19
C ASN A 19 27.23 18.52 9.85
N VAL A 20 27.97 18.75 8.75
CA VAL A 20 27.48 18.40 7.42
C VAL A 20 27.45 16.87 7.34
N PRO A 21 26.30 16.26 7.06
CA PRO A 21 26.23 14.81 6.96
C PRO A 21 27.19 14.31 5.87
N GLN A 22 27.86 13.19 6.13
CA GLN A 22 28.65 12.51 5.11
C GLN A 22 27.78 12.13 3.92
N ASP A 23 28.32 12.03 2.70
CA ASP A 23 27.60 11.69 1.48
C ASP A 23 26.75 10.42 1.62
N LYS A 24 27.23 9.42 2.35
CA LYS A 24 26.47 8.20 2.66
C LYS A 24 25.17 8.48 3.45
N ILE A 25 25.21 9.41 4.42
CA ILE A 25 24.03 9.79 5.21
C ILE A 25 23.02 10.55 4.34
N LEU A 26 23.52 11.38 3.41
CA LEU A 26 22.65 12.07 2.45
C LEU A 26 21.96 11.08 1.52
N ALA A 27 22.69 10.08 1.01
CA ALA A 27 22.13 9.02 0.19
C ALA A 27 21.07 8.20 0.95
N LEU A 28 21.33 7.82 2.20
CA LEU A 28 20.37 7.12 3.04
C LEU A 28 19.09 7.95 3.27
N ARG A 29 19.26 9.26 3.55
CA ARG A 29 18.14 10.18 3.70
C ARG A 29 17.26 10.22 2.45
N GLU A 30 17.88 10.22 1.27
CA GLU A 30 17.15 10.26 0.00
C GLU A 30 16.38 8.97 -0.26
N LEU A 31 16.98 7.81 0.03
CA LEU A 31 16.29 6.51 -0.03
C LEU A 31 15.08 6.47 0.90
N CYS A 32 15.23 6.90 2.16
CA CYS A 32 14.14 6.94 3.12
C CYS A 32 12.99 7.87 2.67
N ARG A 33 13.32 9.05 2.14
CA ARG A 33 12.31 10.00 1.62
C ARG A 33 11.58 9.43 0.41
N SER A 34 12.33 8.83 -0.52
CA SER A 34 11.75 8.20 -1.70
C SER A 34 10.82 7.05 -1.32
N ARG A 35 11.22 6.20 -0.36
CA ARG A 35 10.34 5.14 0.16
C ARG A 35 9.06 5.72 0.78
N ALA A 36 9.18 6.73 1.65
CA ALA A 36 8.02 7.39 2.25
C ALA A 36 7.06 7.93 1.19
N TYR A 37 7.59 8.59 0.15
CA TYR A 37 6.80 9.10 -0.96
C TYR A 37 6.04 7.99 -1.71
N LEU A 38 6.68 6.84 -2.00
CA LEU A 38 6.01 5.71 -2.64
C LEU A 38 4.90 5.12 -1.77
N VAL A 39 5.12 5.03 -0.45
CA VAL A 39 4.11 4.58 0.51
C VAL A 39 2.91 5.52 0.55
N ASP A 40 3.14 6.83 0.56
CA ASP A 40 2.07 7.84 0.54
C ASP A 40 1.26 7.77 -0.76
N MET A 41 1.93 7.64 -1.91
CA MET A 41 1.25 7.43 -3.20
C MET A 41 0.39 6.17 -3.21
N ALA A 42 0.91 5.05 -2.69
CA ALA A 42 0.15 3.82 -2.57
C ALA A 42 -1.06 3.98 -1.64
N ALA A 43 -0.92 4.71 -0.53
CA ALA A 43 -2.02 5.01 0.39
C ALA A 43 -3.11 5.87 -0.28
N ASP A 44 -2.75 6.86 -1.10
CA ASP A 44 -3.71 7.66 -1.87
C ASP A 44 -4.50 6.81 -2.86
N LEU A 45 -3.83 5.92 -3.58
CA LEU A 45 -4.50 5.00 -4.51
C LEU A 45 -5.39 4.00 -3.79
N LYS A 46 -4.98 3.49 -2.62
CA LYS A 46 -5.81 2.63 -1.78
C LYS A 46 -7.12 3.32 -1.38
N ARG A 47 -7.07 4.59 -0.95
CA ARG A 47 -8.27 5.38 -0.64
C ARG A 47 -9.20 5.54 -1.85
N LYS A 48 -8.64 5.81 -3.02
CA LYS A 48 -9.41 5.92 -4.27
C LYS A 48 -10.04 4.60 -4.66
N LEU A 49 -9.34 3.48 -4.47
CA LEU A 49 -9.86 2.14 -4.77
C LEU A 49 -11.02 1.79 -3.83
N ILE A 50 -10.92 2.06 -2.53
CA ILE A 50 -12.02 1.87 -1.58
C ILE A 50 -13.23 2.69 -2.00
N ALA A 51 -13.07 3.99 -2.26
CA ALA A 51 -14.16 4.85 -2.71
C ALA A 51 -14.80 4.39 -4.03
N LEU A 52 -14.04 3.71 -4.89
CA LEU A 52 -14.56 3.09 -6.10
C LEU A 52 -15.37 1.82 -5.77
N LEU A 53 -14.85 0.97 -4.88
CA LEU A 53 -15.54 -0.24 -4.41
C LEU A 53 -16.86 0.10 -3.71
N ASP A 54 -16.88 1.11 -2.86
CA ASP A 54 -18.10 1.57 -2.18
C ASP A 54 -19.23 1.91 -3.15
N ARG A 55 -18.90 2.31 -4.36
CA ARG A 55 -19.87 2.64 -5.40
C ARG A 55 -20.35 1.42 -6.19
N ILE A 56 -19.45 0.48 -6.49
CA ILE A 56 -19.73 -0.65 -7.39
C ILE A 56 -20.04 -1.94 -6.64
N PHE A 57 -19.45 -2.12 -5.44
CA PHE A 57 -19.62 -3.31 -4.62
C PHE A 57 -19.46 -2.98 -3.13
N PRO A 58 -20.39 -2.20 -2.53
CA PRO A 58 -20.26 -1.69 -1.16
C PRO A 58 -20.15 -2.80 -0.10
N GLU A 59 -20.70 -3.98 -0.35
CA GLU A 59 -20.65 -5.11 0.58
C GLU A 59 -19.25 -5.75 0.64
N TYR A 60 -18.37 -5.47 -0.36
CA TYR A 60 -17.09 -6.15 -0.50
C TYR A 60 -16.16 -5.94 0.68
N GLU A 61 -16.11 -4.73 1.25
CA GLU A 61 -15.21 -4.39 2.35
C GLU A 61 -15.48 -5.29 3.58
N SER A 62 -16.73 -5.59 3.86
CA SER A 62 -17.12 -6.44 5.01
C SER A 62 -16.75 -7.91 4.85
N LEU A 63 -16.39 -8.34 3.64
CA LEU A 63 -16.10 -9.75 3.34
C LEU A 63 -14.67 -10.17 3.71
N PHE A 64 -13.77 -9.23 3.93
CA PHE A 64 -12.38 -9.50 4.26
C PHE A 64 -11.91 -8.58 5.40
N ASP A 65 -10.97 -9.04 6.22
CA ASP A 65 -10.36 -8.20 7.26
C ASP A 65 -9.66 -6.96 6.68
N SER A 66 -9.20 -7.08 5.44
CA SER A 66 -8.65 -5.98 4.65
C SER A 66 -8.91 -6.21 3.17
N VAL A 67 -9.38 -5.16 2.49
CA VAL A 67 -9.54 -5.14 1.02
C VAL A 67 -8.19 -5.41 0.31
N PHE A 68 -7.08 -5.10 0.97
CA PHE A 68 -5.73 -5.27 0.43
C PHE A 68 -5.05 -6.56 0.88
N SER A 69 -5.78 -7.51 1.49
CA SER A 69 -5.28 -8.85 1.75
C SER A 69 -4.99 -9.61 0.45
N LYS A 70 -4.06 -10.57 0.49
CA LYS A 70 -3.69 -11.37 -0.69
C LYS A 70 -4.91 -12.02 -1.35
N ALA A 71 -5.81 -12.58 -0.54
CA ALA A 71 -7.01 -13.23 -1.03
C ALA A 71 -7.99 -12.25 -1.68
N SER A 72 -8.22 -11.09 -1.07
CA SER A 72 -9.07 -10.06 -1.62
C SER A 72 -8.52 -9.52 -2.95
N ILE A 73 -7.23 -9.19 -3.01
CA ILE A 73 -6.57 -8.73 -4.24
C ILE A 73 -6.69 -9.78 -5.35
N ALA A 74 -6.48 -11.07 -5.04
CA ALA A 74 -6.60 -12.15 -6.03
C ALA A 74 -8.02 -12.26 -6.60
N VAL A 75 -9.04 -12.07 -5.76
CA VAL A 75 -10.45 -12.03 -6.19
C VAL A 75 -10.72 -10.79 -7.05
N LEU A 76 -10.36 -9.59 -6.58
CA LEU A 76 -10.61 -8.34 -7.30
C LEU A 76 -9.90 -8.27 -8.65
N SER A 77 -8.71 -8.84 -8.76
CA SER A 77 -7.96 -8.89 -10.02
C SER A 77 -8.68 -9.69 -11.11
N LYS A 78 -9.45 -10.72 -10.74
CA LYS A 78 -10.21 -11.53 -11.70
C LYS A 78 -11.69 -11.14 -11.78
N TYR A 79 -12.29 -10.79 -10.64
CA TYR A 79 -13.71 -10.54 -10.48
C TYR A 79 -13.96 -9.17 -9.87
N SER A 80 -13.72 -8.13 -10.65
CA SER A 80 -13.73 -6.72 -10.23
C SER A 80 -15.13 -6.14 -9.95
N THR A 81 -16.20 -6.85 -10.28
CA THR A 81 -17.59 -6.37 -10.11
C THR A 81 -18.50 -7.45 -9.53
N PRO A 82 -19.62 -7.08 -8.85
CA PRO A 82 -20.60 -8.04 -8.37
C PRO A 82 -21.08 -9.01 -9.46
N GLN A 83 -21.35 -8.52 -10.68
CA GLN A 83 -21.76 -9.34 -11.80
C GLN A 83 -20.74 -10.41 -12.17
N LYS A 84 -19.45 -10.04 -12.17
CA LYS A 84 -18.38 -11.00 -12.45
C LYS A 84 -18.27 -12.06 -11.36
N VAL A 85 -18.42 -11.66 -10.09
CA VAL A 85 -18.43 -12.61 -8.94
C VAL A 85 -19.64 -13.52 -9.00
N LYS A 86 -20.84 -12.99 -9.24
CA LYS A 86 -22.08 -13.74 -9.38
C LYS A 86 -21.97 -14.81 -10.47
N ASN A 87 -21.42 -14.45 -11.63
CA ASN A 87 -21.27 -15.33 -12.78
C ASN A 87 -20.03 -16.23 -12.70
N ALA A 88 -19.16 -16.05 -11.69
CA ALA A 88 -17.97 -16.86 -11.51
C ALA A 88 -18.31 -18.32 -11.24
N ASN A 89 -17.53 -19.23 -11.80
CA ASN A 89 -17.61 -20.65 -11.45
C ASN A 89 -17.15 -20.83 -9.99
N LEU A 90 -18.00 -21.45 -9.17
CA LEU A 90 -17.78 -21.63 -7.73
C LEU A 90 -16.42 -22.30 -7.46
N ARG A 91 -16.11 -23.37 -8.19
CA ARG A 91 -14.85 -24.12 -8.03
C ARG A 91 -13.63 -23.26 -8.30
N LYS A 92 -13.65 -22.50 -9.41
CA LYS A 92 -12.54 -21.58 -9.75
C LYS A 92 -12.37 -20.45 -8.73
N LEU A 93 -13.47 -19.94 -8.18
CA LEU A 93 -13.43 -18.92 -7.13
C LEU A 93 -12.88 -19.49 -5.84
N THR A 94 -13.27 -20.72 -5.48
CA THR A 94 -12.73 -21.45 -4.33
C THR A 94 -11.24 -21.71 -4.48
N ASP A 95 -10.79 -22.17 -5.64
CA ASP A 95 -9.37 -22.45 -5.90
C ASP A 95 -8.50 -21.19 -5.71
N ILE A 96 -8.96 -20.02 -6.22
CA ILE A 96 -8.27 -18.74 -6.03
C ILE A 96 -8.18 -18.37 -4.54
N LEU A 97 -9.28 -18.53 -3.80
CA LEU A 97 -9.33 -18.22 -2.39
C LEU A 97 -8.41 -19.13 -1.58
N MET A 98 -8.42 -20.43 -1.85
CA MET A 98 -7.55 -21.41 -1.19
C MET A 98 -6.08 -21.13 -1.45
N GLU A 99 -5.71 -20.89 -2.70
CA GLU A 99 -4.32 -20.61 -3.10
C GLU A 99 -3.81 -19.30 -2.46
N SER A 100 -4.60 -18.23 -2.54
CA SER A 100 -4.18 -16.90 -2.07
C SER A 100 -4.21 -16.73 -0.55
N SER A 101 -4.93 -17.60 0.18
CA SER A 101 -5.03 -17.61 1.65
C SER A 101 -4.26 -18.73 2.33
N ASN A 102 -3.43 -19.50 1.61
CA ASN A 102 -2.77 -20.70 2.12
C ASN A 102 -3.76 -21.69 2.76
N GLY A 103 -4.93 -21.88 2.14
CA GLY A 103 -5.97 -22.81 2.58
C GLY A 103 -6.89 -22.28 3.69
N HIS A 104 -6.71 -21.04 4.15
CA HIS A 104 -7.56 -20.46 5.20
C HIS A 104 -9.00 -20.20 4.71
N PHE A 105 -9.18 -19.77 3.47
CA PHE A 105 -10.48 -19.59 2.84
C PHE A 105 -10.80 -20.75 1.92
N GLY A 106 -11.99 -21.33 2.09
CA GLY A 106 -12.49 -22.45 1.28
C GLY A 106 -13.79 -22.10 0.55
N GLU A 107 -14.55 -23.12 0.23
CA GLU A 107 -15.83 -23.02 -0.49
C GLU A 107 -16.86 -22.14 0.23
N TRP A 108 -16.87 -22.17 1.56
CA TRP A 108 -17.72 -21.30 2.38
C TRP A 108 -17.54 -19.82 2.08
N LYS A 109 -16.29 -19.38 1.85
CA LYS A 109 -15.96 -17.98 1.52
C LYS A 109 -16.39 -17.64 0.11
N ALA A 110 -16.27 -18.58 -0.82
CA ALA A 110 -16.76 -18.40 -2.19
C ALA A 110 -18.30 -18.27 -2.23
N HIS A 111 -19.02 -19.04 -1.41
CA HIS A 111 -20.46 -18.88 -1.26
C HIS A 111 -20.83 -17.52 -0.67
N GLN A 112 -20.16 -17.08 0.39
CA GLN A 112 -20.37 -15.78 1.00
C GLN A 112 -20.17 -14.62 0.00
N LEU A 113 -19.12 -14.69 -0.82
CA LEU A 113 -18.84 -13.71 -1.88
C LEU A 113 -19.95 -13.69 -2.94
N LYS A 114 -20.44 -14.86 -3.38
CA LYS A 114 -21.52 -14.96 -4.36
C LYS A 114 -22.86 -14.46 -3.82
N GLU A 115 -23.15 -14.74 -2.56
CA GLU A 115 -24.37 -14.25 -1.88
C GLU A 115 -24.34 -12.73 -1.79
N ALA A 116 -23.24 -12.14 -1.32
CA ALA A 116 -23.06 -10.69 -1.30
C ALA A 116 -23.18 -10.08 -2.70
N ALA A 117 -22.59 -10.72 -3.71
CA ALA A 117 -22.70 -10.26 -5.09
C ALA A 117 -24.13 -10.35 -5.67
N CYS A 118 -24.93 -11.31 -5.20
CA CYS A 118 -26.34 -11.44 -5.62
C CYS A 118 -27.24 -10.37 -4.98
N SER A 119 -26.92 -9.94 -3.75
CA SER A 119 -27.70 -8.94 -3.00
C SER A 119 -27.11 -7.52 -3.12
N SER A 120 -26.05 -7.34 -3.87
CA SER A 120 -25.37 -6.06 -4.00
C SER A 120 -26.28 -4.99 -4.64
N PHE A 121 -26.27 -3.80 -4.04
CA PHE A 121 -26.95 -2.60 -4.53
C PHE A 121 -25.99 -1.60 -5.19
N GLY A 122 -24.75 -2.00 -5.47
CA GLY A 122 -23.78 -1.18 -6.17
C GLY A 122 -24.22 -0.75 -7.58
N ILE A 123 -23.59 0.32 -8.08
CA ILE A 123 -23.87 0.83 -9.43
C ILE A 123 -23.41 -0.20 -10.47
N ASP A 124 -24.26 -0.42 -11.48
CA ASP A 124 -23.90 -1.31 -12.58
C ASP A 124 -22.76 -0.75 -13.44
N ASP A 125 -21.77 -1.60 -13.72
CA ASP A 125 -20.62 -1.28 -14.58
C ASP A 125 -20.92 -1.63 -16.05
N SER A 126 -22.02 -1.13 -16.58
CA SER A 126 -22.48 -1.42 -17.95
C SER A 126 -21.46 -1.02 -19.04
N GLY A 127 -20.59 -0.06 -18.77
CA GLY A 127 -19.55 0.39 -19.69
C GLY A 127 -18.17 -0.22 -19.42
N GLY A 128 -17.99 -1.05 -18.39
CA GLY A 128 -16.68 -1.62 -18.01
C GLY A 128 -15.67 -0.59 -17.50
N VAL A 129 -16.09 0.66 -17.28
CA VAL A 129 -15.21 1.76 -16.87
C VAL A 129 -14.68 1.55 -15.45
N TYR A 130 -15.56 1.19 -14.53
CA TYR A 130 -15.19 0.99 -13.12
C TYR A 130 -14.29 -0.23 -12.95
N SER A 131 -14.58 -1.32 -13.66
CA SER A 131 -13.71 -2.51 -13.63
C SER A 131 -12.32 -2.24 -14.20
N THR A 132 -12.21 -1.39 -15.23
CA THR A 132 -10.93 -0.96 -15.80
C THR A 132 -10.16 -0.09 -14.80
N LEU A 133 -10.80 0.92 -14.21
CA LEU A 133 -10.17 1.79 -13.21
C LEU A 133 -9.70 1.01 -11.98
N LEU A 134 -10.51 0.07 -11.50
CA LEU A 134 -10.16 -0.79 -10.38
C LEU A 134 -8.93 -1.64 -10.69
N GLY A 135 -8.87 -2.23 -11.88
CA GLY A 135 -7.69 -2.98 -12.35
C GLY A 135 -6.44 -2.12 -12.40
N MET A 136 -6.53 -0.91 -12.97
CA MET A 136 -5.42 0.05 -13.02
C MET A 136 -4.95 0.46 -11.62
N PHE A 137 -5.86 0.76 -10.69
CA PHE A 137 -5.47 1.12 -9.33
C PHE A 137 -4.81 -0.05 -8.60
N LEU A 138 -5.32 -1.28 -8.75
CA LEU A 138 -4.70 -2.46 -8.15
C LEU A 138 -3.28 -2.67 -8.66
N GLU A 139 -3.07 -2.61 -9.97
CA GLU A 139 -1.76 -2.78 -10.58
C GLU A 139 -0.76 -1.72 -10.08
N GLN A 140 -1.18 -0.46 -10.02
CA GLN A 140 -0.35 0.62 -9.51
C GLN A 140 -0.02 0.46 -8.02
N ILE A 141 -1.00 0.08 -7.18
CA ILE A 141 -0.78 -0.18 -5.75
C ILE A 141 0.25 -1.31 -5.57
N LEU A 142 0.11 -2.41 -6.30
CA LEU A 142 1.05 -3.52 -6.22
C LEU A 142 2.46 -3.12 -6.67
N SER A 143 2.56 -2.35 -7.76
CA SER A 143 3.85 -1.85 -8.26
C SER A 143 4.52 -0.92 -7.25
N LEU A 144 3.81 0.07 -6.71
CA LEU A 144 4.35 1.01 -5.72
C LEU A 144 4.76 0.30 -4.43
N THR A 145 3.97 -0.68 -3.98
CA THR A 145 4.32 -1.47 -2.79
C THR A 145 5.60 -2.27 -3.03
N ALA A 146 5.74 -2.94 -4.18
CA ALA A 146 6.95 -3.70 -4.51
C ALA A 146 8.18 -2.79 -4.63
N GLN A 147 8.04 -1.57 -5.16
CA GLN A 147 9.11 -0.57 -5.22
C GLN A 147 9.51 -0.10 -3.82
N ALA A 148 8.54 0.19 -2.94
CA ALA A 148 8.80 0.58 -1.55
C ALA A 148 9.52 -0.53 -0.78
N ASP A 149 9.13 -1.80 -0.97
CA ASP A 149 9.80 -2.96 -0.37
C ASP A 149 11.24 -3.14 -0.89
N SER A 150 11.47 -2.83 -2.17
CA SER A 150 12.82 -2.85 -2.76
C SER A 150 13.72 -1.77 -2.13
N LEU A 151 13.20 -0.55 -1.95
CA LEU A 151 13.92 0.52 -1.25
C LEU A 151 14.18 0.17 0.22
N GLU A 152 13.22 -0.47 0.90
CA GLU A 152 13.40 -0.95 2.29
C GLU A 152 14.61 -1.88 2.41
N LYS A 153 14.75 -2.83 1.48
CA LYS A 153 15.90 -3.74 1.45
C LYS A 153 17.21 -2.98 1.26
N GLN A 154 17.23 -1.99 0.35
CA GLN A 154 18.41 -1.15 0.15
C GLN A 154 18.75 -0.33 1.39
N ILE A 155 17.74 0.30 2.02
CA ILE A 155 17.91 1.04 3.27
C ILE A 155 18.50 0.14 4.36
N SER A 156 17.99 -1.08 4.50
CA SER A 156 18.48 -2.04 5.50
C SER A 156 19.95 -2.41 5.28
N VAL A 157 20.37 -2.61 4.03
CA VAL A 157 21.78 -2.87 3.69
C VAL A 157 22.66 -1.66 4.03
N PHE A 158 22.26 -0.46 3.60
CA PHE A 158 22.98 0.77 3.93
C PHE A 158 23.07 0.99 5.43
N PHE A 159 21.99 0.73 6.16
CA PHE A 159 21.94 0.94 7.61
C PHE A 159 22.91 0.01 8.37
N GLN A 160 23.09 -1.23 7.90
CA GLN A 160 24.05 -2.18 8.49
C GLN A 160 25.51 -1.75 8.33
N GLU A 161 25.84 -0.95 7.30
CA GLU A 161 27.19 -0.41 7.10
C GLU A 161 27.55 0.69 8.12
N PHE A 162 26.55 1.27 8.79
CA PHE A 162 26.76 2.25 9.84
C PHE A 162 26.87 1.56 11.19
N ASN A 163 27.97 1.78 11.89
CA ASN A 163 28.10 1.39 13.30
C ASN A 163 27.21 2.32 14.14
N ASN A 164 25.89 2.04 14.15
CA ASN A 164 24.88 2.96 14.65
C ASN A 164 24.42 2.55 16.06
N PRO A 165 24.68 3.38 17.09
CA PRO A 165 24.23 3.11 18.45
C PRO A 165 22.71 3.25 18.63
N LEU A 166 21.97 3.74 17.63
CA LEU A 166 20.51 3.93 17.71
C LEU A 166 19.76 2.62 17.91
N THR A 167 20.26 1.51 17.36
CA THR A 167 19.65 0.18 17.53
C THR A 167 19.73 -0.36 18.95
N SER A 168 20.60 0.19 19.80
CA SER A 168 20.68 -0.15 21.22
C SER A 168 19.63 0.55 22.09
N ILE A 169 18.89 1.52 21.53
CA ILE A 169 17.89 2.27 22.25
C ILE A 169 16.56 1.47 22.22
N PRO A 170 15.99 1.10 23.39
CA PRO A 170 14.70 0.42 23.41
C PRO A 170 13.60 1.22 22.70
N GLY A 171 12.87 0.58 21.76
CA GLY A 171 11.83 1.21 20.98
C GLY A 171 12.27 1.83 19.66
N VAL A 172 13.58 1.86 19.35
CA VAL A 172 14.07 2.19 18.02
C VAL A 172 14.25 0.88 17.26
N GLY A 173 13.28 0.55 16.40
CA GLY A 173 13.37 -0.60 15.51
C GLY A 173 14.43 -0.42 14.41
N THR A 174 14.87 -1.53 13.85
CA THR A 174 15.71 -1.55 12.64
C THR A 174 14.86 -1.31 11.39
#